data_06b59895b906270d14abed22a44e3528
#
_entry.id   06b59895b906270d14abed22a44e3528
#
_cell.length_a   1.000
_cell.length_b   1.000
_cell.length_c   1.000
_cell.angle_alpha   90.00
_cell.angle_beta   90.00
_cell.angle_gamma   90.00
#
_symmetry.space_group_name_H-M   'P 1'
#
loop_
_entity.id
_entity.type
_entity.pdbx_description
1 polymer ?
#
loop_
_entity_poly.entity_id
_entity_poly.type
_entity_poly.pdbx_seq_one_letter_code
_entity_poly.pdbx_strand_id
1 'polypeptide(L)'
;LIEATSGNTGIALAMIARLYDIEIELAMPANSTRERVLTMEAFGATVTLTETIESARDYAVEKAASGEFFMLNQFENPDNYLAHYKTTGPEIYRDTKGTITHFVSSMGTTGTIMGASMT
;
A
#
# COMPACT_ATOMS: atom_id res chain seq x y z
N LEU A 1 -12.67 -5.69 -1.31
CA LEU A 1 -11.74 -4.59 -1.07
C LEU A 1 -11.44 -3.82 -2.35
N ILE A 2 -11.11 -2.55 -2.21
CA ILE A 2 -10.57 -1.72 -3.28
C ILE A 2 -9.44 -0.85 -2.74
N GLU A 3 -8.40 -0.61 -3.55
CA GLU A 3 -7.32 0.30 -3.19
C GLU A 3 -6.73 0.97 -4.43
N ALA A 4 -6.26 2.20 -4.26
CA ALA A 4 -5.46 2.89 -5.26
C ALA A 4 -3.98 2.71 -4.93
N THR A 5 -3.19 2.30 -5.91
CA THR A 5 -1.79 1.95 -5.67
C THR A 5 -0.94 2.20 -6.92
N SER A 6 0.33 2.49 -6.72
CA SER A 6 1.30 2.57 -7.82
C SER A 6 2.18 1.31 -7.93
N GLY A 7 2.09 0.36 -6.99
CA GLY A 7 2.89 -0.85 -7.11
C GLY A 7 2.90 -1.77 -5.90
N ASN A 8 3.90 -1.63 -5.05
CA ASN A 8 4.22 -2.64 -4.03
C ASN A 8 3.10 -2.90 -3.02
N THR A 9 2.41 -1.86 -2.56
CA THR A 9 1.26 -2.02 -1.66
C THR A 9 0.17 -2.87 -2.32
N GLY A 10 -0.11 -2.62 -3.60
CA GLY A 10 -1.09 -3.39 -4.35
C GLY A 10 -0.71 -4.86 -4.49
N ILE A 11 0.56 -5.15 -4.76
CA ILE A 11 1.04 -6.54 -4.85
C ILE A 11 0.87 -7.24 -3.51
N ALA A 12 1.25 -6.58 -2.41
CA ALA A 12 1.10 -7.13 -1.06
C ALA A 12 -0.36 -7.38 -0.71
N LEU A 13 -1.25 -6.43 -1.02
CA LEU A 13 -2.68 -6.56 -0.77
C LEU A 13 -3.30 -7.68 -1.60
N ALA A 14 -2.89 -7.81 -2.87
CA ALA A 14 -3.37 -8.90 -3.74
C ALA A 14 -2.98 -10.26 -3.16
N MET A 15 -1.74 -10.40 -2.69
CA MET A 15 -1.25 -11.62 -2.07
C MET A 15 -2.04 -11.96 -0.79
N ILE A 16 -2.22 -10.98 0.09
CA ILE A 16 -2.94 -11.17 1.35
C ILE A 16 -4.42 -11.49 1.09
N ALA A 17 -5.05 -10.78 0.17
CA ALA A 17 -6.43 -11.04 -0.21
C ALA A 17 -6.60 -12.46 -0.72
N ARG A 18 -5.64 -12.96 -1.50
CA ARG A 18 -5.63 -14.36 -1.96
C ARG A 18 -5.56 -15.34 -0.81
N LEU A 19 -4.71 -15.09 0.18
CA LEU A 19 -4.58 -15.95 1.36
C LEU A 19 -5.87 -16.03 2.18
N TYR A 20 -6.63 -14.94 2.27
CA TYR A 20 -7.87 -14.87 3.03
C TYR A 20 -9.12 -15.09 2.17
N ASP A 21 -8.95 -15.42 0.89
CA ASP A 21 -10.04 -15.63 -0.06
C ASP A 21 -10.99 -14.43 -0.14
N ILE A 22 -10.41 -13.23 -0.21
CA ILE A 22 -11.12 -11.96 -0.31
C ILE A 22 -10.92 -11.40 -1.72
N GLU A 23 -12.02 -10.95 -2.35
CA GLU A 23 -11.94 -10.24 -3.63
C GLU A 23 -11.35 -8.86 -3.43
N ILE A 24 -10.46 -8.46 -4.35
CA ILE A 24 -9.86 -7.14 -4.34
C ILE A 24 -9.77 -6.56 -5.75
N GLU A 25 -10.09 -5.28 -5.87
CA GLU A 25 -9.85 -4.48 -7.05
C GLU A 25 -8.76 -3.46 -6.77
N LEU A 26 -7.79 -3.34 -7.67
CA LEU A 26 -6.67 -2.41 -7.54
C LEU A 26 -6.71 -1.42 -8.69
N ALA A 27 -6.84 -0.13 -8.35
CA ALA A 27 -6.81 0.95 -9.32
C ALA A 27 -5.39 1.50 -9.41
N MET A 28 -4.86 1.60 -10.62
CA MET A 28 -3.46 1.97 -10.87
C MET A 28 -3.36 2.97 -12.02
N PRO A 29 -2.32 3.84 -12.01
CA PRO A 29 -2.04 4.67 -13.16
C PRO A 29 -1.62 3.80 -14.37
N ALA A 30 -2.07 4.21 -15.55
CA ALA A 30 -1.86 3.44 -16.79
C ALA A 30 -0.38 3.32 -17.19
N ASN A 31 0.50 4.19 -16.66
CA ASN A 31 1.94 4.13 -16.89
C ASN A 31 2.66 3.13 -15.96
N SER A 32 1.94 2.36 -15.18
CA SER A 32 2.50 1.31 -14.33
C SER A 32 3.10 0.20 -15.19
N THR A 33 4.12 -0.48 -14.68
CA THR A 33 4.77 -1.55 -15.43
C THR A 33 3.81 -2.74 -15.63
N ARG A 34 3.96 -3.39 -16.77
CA ARG A 34 3.16 -4.58 -17.10
C ARG A 34 3.37 -5.70 -16.08
N GLU A 35 4.60 -5.86 -15.59
CA GLU A 35 4.96 -6.89 -14.63
C GLU A 35 4.19 -6.74 -13.32
N ARG A 36 3.98 -5.51 -12.84
CA ARG A 36 3.18 -5.25 -11.65
C ARG A 36 1.73 -5.66 -11.84
N VAL A 37 1.13 -5.27 -12.96
CA VAL A 37 -0.24 -5.63 -13.30
C VAL A 37 -0.40 -7.14 -13.37
N LEU A 38 0.50 -7.82 -14.09
CA LEU A 38 0.46 -9.28 -14.22
C LEU A 38 0.63 -9.99 -12.88
N THR A 39 1.49 -9.48 -12.00
CA THR A 39 1.70 -10.04 -10.67
C THR A 39 0.43 -9.94 -9.82
N MET A 40 -0.24 -8.78 -9.83
CA MET A 40 -1.49 -8.59 -9.10
C MET A 40 -2.59 -9.50 -9.63
N GLU A 41 -2.72 -9.60 -10.96
CA GLU A 41 -3.70 -10.47 -11.60
C GLU A 41 -3.42 -11.95 -11.31
N ALA A 42 -2.14 -12.33 -11.23
CA ALA A 42 -1.75 -13.70 -10.90
C ALA A 42 -2.20 -14.11 -9.49
N PHE A 43 -2.28 -13.16 -8.55
CA PHE A 43 -2.86 -13.39 -7.24
C PHE A 43 -4.39 -13.35 -7.22
N GLY A 44 -5.02 -13.07 -8.36
CA GLY A 44 -6.47 -13.06 -8.49
C GLY A 44 -7.11 -11.69 -8.33
N ALA A 45 -6.33 -10.61 -8.24
CA ALA A 45 -6.87 -9.26 -8.17
C ALA A 45 -7.42 -8.80 -9.52
N THR A 46 -8.45 -7.96 -9.48
CA THR A 46 -8.91 -7.20 -10.64
C THR A 46 -8.13 -5.90 -10.68
N VAL A 47 -7.49 -5.59 -11.81
CA VAL A 47 -6.72 -4.36 -11.98
C VAL A 47 -7.45 -3.43 -12.93
N THR A 48 -7.69 -2.20 -12.48
CA THR A 48 -8.30 -1.13 -13.28
C THR A 48 -7.27 -0.03 -13.49
N LEU A 49 -6.99 0.29 -14.76
CA LEU A 49 -6.01 1.33 -15.10
C LEU A 49 -6.71 2.67 -15.29
N THR A 50 -6.12 3.71 -14.72
CA THR A 50 -6.58 5.11 -14.85
C THR A 50 -5.44 5.97 -15.38
N GLU A 51 -5.69 7.24 -15.70
CA GLU A 51 -4.65 8.10 -16.26
C GLU A 51 -3.51 8.38 -15.26
N THR A 52 -3.86 8.69 -14.00
CA THR A 52 -2.91 9.09 -12.97
C THR A 52 -3.21 8.38 -11.66
N ILE A 53 -2.29 8.50 -10.69
CA ILE A 53 -2.53 7.97 -9.34
C ILE A 53 -3.68 8.74 -8.66
N GLU A 54 -3.83 10.02 -8.92
CA GLU A 54 -4.93 10.82 -8.40
C GLU A 54 -6.27 10.32 -8.93
N SER A 55 -6.37 10.04 -10.24
CA SER A 55 -7.60 9.48 -10.82
C SER A 55 -7.88 8.05 -10.33
N ALA A 56 -6.84 7.27 -10.05
CA ALA A 56 -6.99 5.95 -9.43
C ALA A 56 -7.58 6.07 -8.01
N ARG A 57 -7.09 7.04 -7.25
CA ARG A 57 -7.59 7.32 -5.91
C ARG A 57 -9.04 7.78 -5.95
N ASP A 58 -9.38 8.69 -6.85
CA ASP A 58 -10.76 9.17 -7.02
C ASP A 58 -11.69 8.02 -7.40
N TYR A 59 -11.27 7.15 -8.30
CA TYR A 59 -12.01 5.95 -8.69
C TYR A 59 -12.27 5.03 -7.47
N ALA A 60 -11.25 4.77 -6.67
CA ALA A 60 -11.37 3.92 -5.50
C ALA A 60 -12.32 4.53 -4.45
N VAL A 61 -12.22 5.83 -4.21
CA VAL A 61 -13.09 6.56 -3.27
C VAL A 61 -14.55 6.49 -3.74
N GLU A 62 -14.80 6.71 -5.02
CA GLU A 62 -16.14 6.64 -5.60
C GLU A 62 -16.74 5.25 -5.45
N LYS A 63 -15.97 4.21 -5.74
CA LYS A 63 -16.40 2.81 -5.58
C LYS A 63 -16.69 2.47 -4.12
N ALA A 64 -15.86 2.93 -3.20
CA ALA A 64 -16.08 2.72 -1.77
C ALA A 64 -17.34 3.44 -1.28
N ALA A 65 -17.63 4.63 -1.80
CA ALA A 65 -18.82 5.39 -1.46
C ALA A 65 -20.12 4.71 -1.89
N SER A 66 -20.07 3.83 -2.90
CA SER A 66 -21.23 3.06 -3.35
C SER A 66 -21.71 2.03 -2.32
N GLY A 67 -20.88 1.70 -1.33
CA GLY A 67 -21.17 0.70 -0.30
C GLY A 67 -20.85 -0.74 -0.69
N GLU A 68 -20.48 -1.00 -1.94
CA GLU A 68 -20.13 -2.35 -2.42
C GLU A 68 -18.68 -2.73 -2.12
N PHE A 69 -17.81 -1.74 -1.91
CA PHE A 69 -16.38 -1.94 -1.69
C PHE A 69 -15.93 -1.28 -0.39
N PHE A 70 -14.97 -1.91 0.26
CA PHE A 70 -14.28 -1.33 1.41
C PHE A 70 -12.87 -0.90 0.99
N MET A 71 -12.54 0.37 1.19
CA MET A 71 -11.22 0.93 0.88
C MET A 71 -10.37 0.99 2.14
N LEU A 72 -9.22 0.32 2.14
CA LEU A 72 -8.27 0.40 3.25
C LEU A 72 -7.64 1.77 3.38
N ASN A 73 -7.46 2.45 2.25
CA ASN A 73 -6.96 3.82 2.14
C ASN A 73 -5.57 4.01 2.75
N GLN A 74 -4.54 3.54 2.06
CA GLN A 74 -3.16 3.63 2.51
C GLN A 74 -2.68 5.07 2.77
N PHE A 75 -3.37 6.06 2.21
CA PHE A 75 -3.00 7.47 2.36
C PHE A 75 -3.44 8.07 3.68
N GLU A 76 -4.45 7.50 4.35
CA GLU A 76 -5.01 8.03 5.59
C GLU A 76 -5.08 7.00 6.72
N ASN A 77 -4.98 5.71 6.40
CA ASN A 77 -5.09 4.65 7.39
C ASN A 77 -3.88 4.64 8.33
N PRO A 78 -4.09 4.81 9.64
CA PRO A 78 -3.00 4.85 10.61
C PRO A 78 -2.22 3.54 10.70
N ASP A 79 -2.79 2.43 10.29
CA ASP A 79 -2.10 1.14 10.30
C ASP A 79 -0.87 1.15 9.39
N ASN A 80 -0.85 2.01 8.38
CA ASN A 80 0.29 2.16 7.49
C ASN A 80 1.56 2.55 8.28
N TYR A 81 1.52 3.64 9.04
CA TYR A 81 2.70 4.04 9.83
C TYR A 81 2.84 3.21 11.12
N LEU A 82 1.74 2.74 11.69
CA LEU A 82 1.79 1.93 12.91
C LEU A 82 2.49 0.60 12.70
N ALA A 83 2.36 -0.02 11.52
CA ALA A 83 3.10 -1.23 11.18
C ALA A 83 4.61 -1.00 11.30
N HIS A 84 5.11 0.11 10.77
CA HIS A 84 6.52 0.47 10.87
C HIS A 84 6.95 0.88 12.27
N TYR A 85 6.09 1.55 13.01
CA TYR A 85 6.34 1.87 14.41
C TYR A 85 6.52 0.62 15.27
N LYS A 86 5.70 -0.40 15.00
CA LYS A 86 5.71 -1.65 15.78
C LYS A 86 6.77 -2.65 15.33
N THR A 87 7.21 -2.59 14.08
CA THR A 87 8.12 -3.59 13.53
C THR A 87 9.41 -2.99 12.98
N THR A 88 9.34 -2.25 11.89
CA THR A 88 10.52 -1.72 11.18
C THR A 88 11.41 -0.87 12.08
N GLY A 89 10.83 0.07 12.81
CA GLY A 89 11.57 0.95 13.70
C GLY A 89 12.32 0.20 14.80
N PRO A 90 11.63 -0.63 15.59
CA PRO A 90 12.29 -1.46 16.60
C PRO A 90 13.36 -2.41 16.02
N GLU A 91 13.13 -2.98 14.84
CA GLU A 91 14.09 -3.85 14.18
C GLU A 91 15.37 -3.07 13.81
N ILE A 92 15.23 -1.88 13.23
CA ILE A 92 16.38 -1.03 12.91
C ILE A 92 17.16 -0.68 14.17
N TYR A 93 16.47 -0.26 15.23
CA TYR A 93 17.11 0.09 16.49
C TYR A 93 17.87 -1.09 17.10
N ARG A 94 17.25 -2.27 17.13
CA ARG A 94 17.87 -3.49 17.63
C ARG A 94 19.08 -3.90 16.80
N ASP A 95 18.93 -3.92 15.46
CA ASP A 95 19.97 -4.41 14.56
C ASP A 95 21.17 -3.48 14.48
N THR A 96 20.97 -2.20 14.74
CA THR A 96 22.05 -1.21 14.87
C THR A 96 22.56 -1.05 16.30
N LYS A 97 22.03 -1.83 17.26
CA LYS A 97 22.37 -1.76 18.68
C LYS A 97 22.21 -0.35 19.28
N GLY A 98 21.23 0.40 18.79
CA GLY A 98 20.96 1.75 19.23
C GLY A 98 21.99 2.78 18.82
N THR A 99 22.91 2.47 17.91
CA THR A 99 24.00 3.37 17.50
C THR A 99 23.67 4.23 16.28
N ILE A 100 22.49 4.00 15.66
CA ILE A 100 22.07 4.77 14.50
C ILE A 100 21.94 6.26 14.82
N THR A 101 22.46 7.12 13.94
CA THR A 101 22.41 8.57 14.08
C THR A 101 21.57 9.23 12.98
N HIS A 102 21.41 8.58 11.85
CA HIS A 102 20.67 9.10 10.70
C HIS A 102 19.77 8.01 10.13
N PHE A 103 18.55 8.40 9.80
CA PHE A 103 17.60 7.56 9.09
C PHE A 103 17.12 8.29 7.84
N VAL A 104 17.32 7.69 6.68
CA VAL A 104 16.92 8.27 5.39
C VAL A 104 15.91 7.35 4.73
N SER A 105 14.79 7.91 4.31
CA SER A 105 13.72 7.16 3.67
C SER A 105 13.09 7.98 2.55
N SER A 106 12.64 7.30 1.50
CA SER A 106 11.79 7.91 0.49
C SER A 106 10.41 8.20 1.08
N MET A 107 9.67 9.08 0.44
CA MET A 107 8.33 9.47 0.87
C MET A 107 7.32 9.23 -0.25
N GLY A 108 6.39 8.30 -0.02
CA GLY A 108 5.18 8.15 -0.82
C GLY A 108 3.99 8.50 0.06
N THR A 109 3.42 7.51 0.76
CA THR A 109 2.39 7.75 1.78
C THR A 109 2.95 8.33 3.06
N THR A 110 4.25 8.37 3.22
CA THR A 110 5.03 8.75 4.41
C THR A 110 4.97 7.72 5.56
N GLY A 111 4.34 6.58 5.35
CA GLY A 111 4.16 5.56 6.40
C GLY A 111 5.48 5.05 6.96
N THR A 112 6.45 4.74 6.10
CA THR A 112 7.75 4.20 6.52
C THR A 112 8.53 5.22 7.35
N ILE A 113 8.69 6.44 6.82
CA ILE A 113 9.48 7.47 7.51
C ILE A 113 8.83 7.90 8.80
N MET A 114 7.50 8.06 8.82
CA MET A 114 6.78 8.47 10.03
C MET A 114 6.83 7.38 11.09
N GLY A 115 6.48 6.15 10.74
CA GLY A 115 6.45 5.04 11.70
C GLY A 115 7.82 4.72 12.28
N ALA A 116 8.85 4.63 11.44
CA ALA A 116 10.20 4.36 11.92
C ALA A 116 10.77 5.51 12.76
N SER A 117 10.49 6.77 12.40
CA SER A 117 10.98 7.93 13.13
C SER A 117 10.33 8.11 14.51
N MET A 118 9.15 7.54 14.71
CA MET A 118 8.46 7.57 16.02
C MET A 118 9.03 6.56 17.02
N THR A 119 9.87 5.68 16.57
CA THR A 119 10.54 4.72 17.44
C THR A 119 11.65 5.40 18.20
#